data_d0718b91ca838c3626a0b1ba15855314
#
_entry.id   d0718b91ca838c3626a0b1ba15855314
#
_cell.length_a   1.000
_cell.length_b   1.000
_cell.length_c   1.000
_cell.angle_alpha   90.00
_cell.angle_beta   90.00
_cell.angle_gamma   90.00
#
_symmetry.space_group_name_H-M   'P 1'
#
loop_
_entity.id
_entity.type
_entity.pdbx_description
1 polymer ?
#
loop_
_entity_poly.entity_id
_entity_poly.type
_entity_poly.pdbx_seq_one_letter_code
_entity_poly.pdbx_strand_id
1 'polypeptide(L)'
;MNAFASAPGKVILFGEHAVVYNRPALAVPVTQVHADVEVLDSPRAGIFINAPGIDLHAELNSLPPDHPIASVILKLFQRFEISQRPDLDINISSTIPVASGLGSGAAVSVA
;
A
#
# COMPACT_ATOMS: atom_id res chain seq x y z
N MET A 1 18.86 0.32 -6.67
CA MET A 1 17.89 -0.80 -6.70
C MET A 1 16.55 -0.28 -7.18
N ASN A 2 15.96 -0.98 -8.13
CA ASN A 2 14.63 -0.66 -8.61
C ASN A 2 13.75 -1.88 -8.39
N ALA A 3 12.61 -1.70 -7.76
CA ALA A 3 11.63 -2.75 -7.56
C ALA A 3 10.25 -2.26 -7.97
N PHE A 4 9.45 -3.15 -8.51
CA PHE A 4 8.08 -2.87 -8.92
C PHE A 4 7.18 -4.01 -8.45
N ALA A 5 6.03 -3.68 -7.91
CA ALA A 5 5.01 -4.65 -7.56
C ALA A 5 3.61 -4.09 -7.88
N SER A 6 2.70 -4.98 -8.17
CA SER A 6 1.32 -4.65 -8.51
C SER A 6 0.37 -5.58 -7.77
N ALA A 7 -0.76 -5.06 -7.32
CA ALA A 7 -1.81 -5.84 -6.69
C ALA A 7 -3.17 -5.46 -7.27
N PRO A 8 -4.03 -6.45 -7.61
CA PRO A 8 -5.35 -6.19 -8.17
C PRO A 8 -6.33 -5.66 -7.12
N GLY A 9 -7.42 -5.07 -7.59
CA GLY A 9 -8.59 -4.86 -6.76
C GLY A 9 -9.21 -6.19 -6.34
N LYS A 10 -10.17 -6.13 -5.43
CA LYS A 10 -10.95 -7.32 -5.03
C LYS A 10 -12.39 -6.91 -4.73
N VAL A 11 -13.29 -7.87 -4.82
CA VAL A 11 -14.66 -7.73 -4.34
C VAL A 11 -15.00 -8.90 -3.43
N ILE A 12 -15.69 -8.62 -2.33
CA ILE A 12 -16.20 -9.66 -1.44
C ILE A 12 -17.63 -9.96 -1.88
N LEU A 13 -17.86 -11.19 -2.37
CA LEU A 13 -19.17 -11.63 -2.85
C LEU A 13 -20.13 -11.92 -1.68
N PHE A 14 -19.62 -12.59 -0.63
CA PHE A 14 -20.38 -12.88 0.58
C PHE A 14 -19.47 -12.85 1.79
N GLY A 15 -20.06 -12.56 2.95
CA GLY A 15 -19.42 -12.76 4.25
C GLY A 15 -18.59 -11.57 4.74
N GLU A 16 -18.73 -10.37 4.14
CA GLU A 16 -17.99 -9.19 4.60
C GLU A 16 -18.25 -8.83 6.06
N HIS A 17 -19.47 -9.04 6.55
CA HIS A 17 -19.81 -8.82 7.96
C HIS A 17 -19.52 -10.05 8.82
N ALA A 18 -19.77 -11.25 8.28
CA ALA A 18 -19.60 -12.49 9.00
C ALA A 18 -18.13 -12.82 9.29
N VAL A 19 -17.21 -12.40 8.44
CA VAL A 19 -15.78 -12.70 8.57
C VAL A 19 -15.18 -12.11 9.85
N VAL A 20 -15.67 -10.97 10.34
CA VAL A 20 -15.24 -10.39 11.62
C VAL A 20 -15.63 -11.24 12.83
N TYR A 21 -16.56 -12.17 12.66
CA TYR A 21 -16.98 -13.14 13.67
C TYR A 21 -16.40 -14.54 13.42
N ASN A 22 -15.27 -14.59 12.72
CA ASN A 22 -14.56 -15.85 12.39
C ASN A 22 -15.40 -16.80 11.53
N ARG A 23 -16.21 -16.26 10.61
CA ARG A 23 -16.99 -17.02 9.64
C ARG A 23 -16.35 -16.89 8.26
N PRO A 24 -16.56 -17.85 7.33
CA PRO A 24 -15.98 -17.77 6.00
C PRO A 24 -16.53 -16.60 5.19
N ALA A 25 -15.67 -16.06 4.31
CA ALA A 25 -16.04 -15.09 3.30
C ALA A 25 -15.51 -15.54 1.94
N LEU A 26 -16.13 -15.09 0.86
CA LEU A 26 -15.68 -15.34 -0.51
C LEU A 26 -15.33 -14.02 -1.16
N ALA A 27 -14.06 -13.85 -1.50
CA ALA A 27 -13.56 -12.71 -2.25
C ALA A 27 -12.96 -13.16 -3.58
N VAL A 28 -13.08 -12.31 -4.60
CA VAL A 28 -12.48 -12.57 -5.92
C VAL A 28 -11.63 -11.37 -6.33
N PRO A 29 -10.50 -11.59 -7.02
CA PRO A 29 -9.71 -10.49 -7.56
C PRO A 29 -10.43 -9.82 -8.75
N VAL A 30 -10.25 -8.50 -8.86
CA VAL A 30 -10.74 -7.69 -9.98
C VAL A 30 -9.50 -7.16 -10.70
N THR A 31 -9.06 -7.87 -11.72
CA THR A 31 -7.78 -7.63 -12.39
C THR A 31 -7.80 -6.46 -13.37
N GLN A 32 -8.97 -5.91 -13.69
CA GLN A 32 -9.10 -4.72 -14.53
C GLN A 32 -8.62 -3.45 -13.83
N VAL A 33 -8.54 -3.47 -12.51
CA VAL A 33 -8.03 -2.36 -11.68
C VAL A 33 -6.94 -2.88 -10.76
N HIS A 34 -5.93 -2.04 -10.51
CA HIS A 34 -4.77 -2.44 -9.72
C HIS A 34 -4.11 -1.25 -9.04
N ALA A 35 -3.33 -1.52 -8.03
CA ALA A 35 -2.39 -0.59 -7.43
C ALA A 35 -0.98 -1.03 -7.77
N ASP A 36 -0.15 -0.07 -8.16
CA ASP A 36 1.25 -0.27 -8.52
C ASP A 36 2.14 0.49 -7.56
N VAL A 37 3.22 -0.14 -7.13
CA VAL A 37 4.25 0.49 -6.31
C VAL A 37 5.59 0.29 -6.97
N GLU A 38 6.30 1.38 -7.18
CA GLU A 38 7.67 1.40 -7.67
C GLU A 38 8.58 1.94 -6.58
N VAL A 39 9.67 1.25 -6.31
CA VAL A 39 10.67 1.66 -5.31
C VAL A 39 12.00 1.87 -6.01
N LEU A 40 12.53 3.08 -5.88
CA LEU A 40 13.78 3.50 -6.51
C LEU A 40 14.77 3.98 -5.45
N ASP A 41 16.06 3.83 -5.73
CA ASP A 41 17.07 4.50 -4.92
C ASP A 41 16.91 6.02 -5.05
N SER A 42 16.92 6.72 -3.92
CA SER A 42 16.77 8.17 -3.90
C SER A 42 18.14 8.86 -3.85
N PRO A 43 18.32 9.96 -4.63
CA PRO A 43 19.50 10.82 -4.47
C PRO A 43 19.42 11.71 -3.22
N ARG A 44 18.27 11.75 -2.57
CA ARG A 44 18.01 12.51 -1.34
C ARG A 44 18.04 11.59 -0.14
N ALA A 45 18.57 12.10 1.00
CA ALA A 45 18.52 11.35 2.24
C ALA A 45 17.06 11.22 2.74
N GLY A 46 16.65 9.99 3.05
CA GLY A 46 15.32 9.69 3.57
C GLY A 46 14.46 8.86 2.63
N ILE A 47 13.22 8.64 3.05
CA ILE A 47 12.24 7.87 2.28
C ILE A 47 11.12 8.83 1.89
N PHE A 48 10.93 9.00 0.59
CA PHE A 48 9.93 9.91 0.03
C PHE A 48 8.82 9.12 -0.62
N ILE A 49 7.58 9.49 -0.31
CA ILE A 49 6.37 8.83 -0.80
C ILE A 49 5.66 9.79 -1.75
N ASN A 50 5.40 9.31 -2.95
CA ASN A 50 4.69 10.02 -3.99
C ASN A 50 3.45 9.21 -4.41
N ALA A 51 2.28 9.66 -4.00
CA ALA A 51 1.00 9.01 -4.29
C ALA A 51 0.01 10.06 -4.82
N PRO A 52 0.09 10.44 -6.11
CA PRO A 52 -0.71 11.53 -6.66
C PRO A 52 -2.23 11.29 -6.60
N GLY A 53 -2.67 10.04 -6.62
CA GLY A 53 -4.08 9.68 -6.53
C GLY A 53 -4.77 10.10 -5.23
N ILE A 54 -3.99 10.31 -4.16
CA ILE A 54 -4.48 10.82 -2.87
C ILE A 54 -3.80 12.14 -2.49
N ASP A 55 -3.16 12.80 -3.47
CA ASP A 55 -2.45 14.07 -3.28
C ASP A 55 -1.40 14.01 -2.16
N LEU A 56 -0.68 12.89 -2.07
CA LEU A 56 0.35 12.68 -1.08
C LEU A 56 1.74 12.80 -1.70
N HIS A 57 2.51 13.77 -1.20
CA HIS A 57 3.92 13.99 -1.55
C HIS A 57 4.65 14.34 -0.27
N ALA A 58 5.24 13.36 0.41
CA ALA A 58 5.80 13.59 1.73
C ALA A 58 6.98 12.66 2.01
N GLU A 59 7.86 13.10 2.90
CA GLU A 59 8.85 12.24 3.53
C GLU A 59 8.18 11.36 4.60
N LEU A 60 8.59 10.09 4.69
CA LEU A 60 8.03 9.14 5.65
C LEU A 60 8.02 9.68 7.09
N ASN A 61 9.10 10.34 7.51
CA ASN A 61 9.22 10.86 8.87
C ASN A 61 8.29 12.05 9.16
N SER A 62 7.76 12.72 8.12
CA SER A 62 6.80 13.81 8.27
C SER A 62 5.37 13.32 8.45
N LEU A 63 5.10 12.05 8.19
CA LEU A 63 3.78 11.44 8.35
C LEU A 63 3.57 10.95 9.78
N PRO A 64 2.34 11.03 10.32
CA PRO A 64 2.04 10.41 11.61
C PRO A 64 2.26 8.89 11.53
N PRO A 65 2.71 8.23 12.62
CA PRO A 65 2.97 6.78 12.61
C PRO A 65 1.73 5.92 12.31
N ASP A 66 0.55 6.44 12.57
CA ASP A 66 -0.73 5.79 12.29
C ASP A 66 -1.26 6.06 10.87
N HIS A 67 -0.56 6.89 10.07
CA HIS A 67 -0.90 7.06 8.65
C HIS A 67 -0.86 5.70 7.95
N PRO A 68 -1.87 5.31 7.16
CA PRO A 68 -1.97 3.96 6.60
C PRO A 68 -0.71 3.51 5.84
N ILE A 69 -0.17 4.35 4.97
CA ILE A 69 1.03 4.04 4.19
C ILE A 69 2.26 3.98 5.09
N ALA A 70 2.44 4.97 5.97
CA ALA A 70 3.57 5.01 6.90
C ALA A 70 3.57 3.78 7.82
N SER A 71 2.41 3.40 8.33
CA SER A 71 2.25 2.23 9.19
C SER A 71 2.70 0.94 8.51
N VAL A 72 2.35 0.73 7.25
CA VAL A 72 2.77 -0.46 6.48
C VAL A 72 4.30 -0.48 6.33
N ILE A 73 4.90 0.62 5.91
CA ILE A 73 6.35 0.72 5.70
C ILE A 73 7.10 0.47 7.01
N LEU A 74 6.67 1.10 8.10
CA LEU A 74 7.31 0.94 9.41
C LEU A 74 7.21 -0.49 9.93
N LYS A 75 6.07 -1.14 9.73
CA LYS A 75 5.87 -2.55 10.10
C LYS A 75 6.74 -3.49 9.27
N LEU A 76 6.95 -3.20 7.99
CA LEU A 76 7.86 -3.97 7.14
C LEU A 76 9.30 -3.86 7.63
N PHE A 77 9.77 -2.66 7.95
CA PHE A 77 11.11 -2.48 8.52
C PHE A 77 11.29 -3.25 9.83
N GLN A 78 10.28 -3.20 10.69
CA GLN A 78 10.29 -3.96 11.94
C GLN A 78 10.30 -5.47 11.68
N ARG A 79 9.45 -5.96 10.77
CA ARG A 79 9.30 -7.39 10.45
C ARG A 79 10.58 -7.99 9.87
N PHE A 80 11.28 -7.23 9.03
CA PHE A 80 12.54 -7.65 8.40
C PHE A 80 13.79 -7.19 9.15
N GLU A 81 13.62 -6.64 10.35
CA GLU A 81 14.72 -6.22 11.23
C GLU A 81 15.67 -5.22 10.55
N ILE A 82 15.12 -4.32 9.71
CA ILE A 82 15.90 -3.30 9.03
C ILE A 82 16.18 -2.15 9.99
N SER A 83 17.38 -2.12 10.56
CA SER A 83 17.82 -1.09 11.51
C SER A 83 18.30 0.18 10.81
N GLN A 84 18.96 0.04 9.67
CA GLN A 84 19.47 1.15 8.88
C GLN A 84 18.57 1.36 7.66
N ARG A 85 17.77 2.42 7.69
CA ARG A 85 16.81 2.72 6.62
C ARG A 85 17.53 3.20 5.37
N PRO A 86 17.22 2.62 4.21
CA PRO A 86 17.78 3.09 2.94
C PRO A 86 17.14 4.43 2.52
N ASP A 87 17.81 5.11 1.59
CA ASP A 87 17.26 6.30 0.95
C ASP A 87 16.45 5.87 -0.28
N LEU A 88 15.15 6.09 -0.26
CA LEU A 88 14.23 5.56 -1.27
C LEU A 88 13.22 6.60 -1.74
N ASP A 89 12.88 6.53 -3.01
CA ASP A 89 11.67 7.13 -3.58
C ASP A 89 10.63 6.04 -3.84
N ILE A 90 9.45 6.17 -3.24
CA ILE A 90 8.34 5.22 -3.36
C ILE A 90 7.22 5.90 -4.13
N ASN A 91 6.97 5.43 -5.35
CA ASN A 91 5.90 5.93 -6.21
C ASN A 91 4.73 4.96 -6.17
N ILE A 92 3.56 5.48 -5.83
CA ILE A 92 2.31 4.70 -5.72
C ILE A 92 1.31 5.25 -6.71
N SER A 93 0.79 4.38 -7.56
CA SER A 93 -0.29 4.70 -8.48
C SER A 93 -1.40 3.64 -8.37
N SER A 94 -2.64 4.04 -8.64
CA SER A 94 -3.76 3.11 -8.55
C SER A 94 -4.85 3.49 -9.54
N THR A 95 -5.37 2.48 -10.24
CA THR A 95 -6.57 2.61 -11.06
C THR A 95 -7.83 2.19 -10.30
N ILE A 96 -7.68 1.75 -9.04
CA ILE A 96 -8.81 1.35 -8.19
C ILE A 96 -9.48 2.61 -7.66
N PRO A 97 -10.78 2.83 -7.95
CA PRO A 97 -11.49 3.99 -7.41
C PRO A 97 -11.56 3.94 -5.88
N VAL A 98 -11.30 5.08 -5.25
CA VAL A 98 -11.39 5.21 -3.79
C VAL A 98 -12.83 5.02 -3.34
N ALA A 99 -13.03 4.33 -2.23
CA ALA A 99 -14.35 4.07 -1.63
C ALA A 99 -15.34 3.33 -2.57
N SER A 100 -14.81 2.55 -3.51
CA SER A 100 -15.63 1.76 -4.46
C SER A 100 -15.98 0.36 -3.98
N GLY A 101 -15.47 -0.07 -2.83
CA GLY A 101 -15.58 -1.45 -2.36
C GLY A 101 -14.62 -2.43 -3.04
N LEU A 102 -13.69 -1.95 -3.88
CA LEU A 102 -12.72 -2.76 -4.62
C LEU A 102 -11.37 -2.92 -3.92
N GLY A 103 -11.29 -2.50 -2.65
CA GLY A 103 -10.13 -2.78 -1.81
C GLY A 103 -8.88 -1.97 -2.17
N SER A 104 -9.00 -0.67 -2.48
CA SER A 104 -7.87 0.18 -2.87
C SER A 104 -6.77 0.22 -1.80
N GLY A 105 -7.13 0.38 -0.52
CA GLY A 105 -6.16 0.41 0.57
C GLY A 105 -5.42 -0.91 0.75
N ALA A 106 -6.14 -2.02 0.65
CA ALA A 106 -5.53 -3.36 0.72
C ALA A 106 -4.58 -3.60 -0.45
N ALA A 107 -4.97 -3.24 -1.67
CA ALA A 107 -4.13 -3.40 -2.86
C ALA A 107 -2.82 -2.60 -2.76
N VAL A 108 -2.89 -1.34 -2.33
CA VAL A 108 -1.68 -0.52 -2.09
C VAL A 108 -0.78 -1.16 -1.04
N SER A 109 -1.35 -1.67 0.05
CA SER A 109 -0.56 -2.30 1.12
C SER A 109 0.13 -3.59 0.68
N VAL A 110 -0.51 -4.36 -0.22
CA VAL A 110 0.06 -5.60 -0.78
C VAL A 110 1.12 -5.30 -1.83
N ALA A 111 0.89 -4.31 -2.68
CA ALA A 111 1.85 -3.92 -3.70
C ALA A 111 3.12 -3.35 -3.09
#